data_7f150817b3f45304e34c76c8329e0fe9
#
_entry.id   7f150817b3f45304e34c76c8329e0fe9
#
_cell.length_a   1.000
_cell.length_b   1.000
_cell.length_c   1.000
_cell.angle_alpha   90.00
_cell.angle_beta   90.00
_cell.angle_gamma   90.00
#
_symmetry.space_group_name_H-M   'P 1'
#
loop_
_entity.id
_entity.type
_entity.pdbx_description
1 polymer ?
#
loop_
_entity_poly.entity_id
_entity_poly.type
_entity_poly.pdbx_seq_one_letter_code
_entity_poly.pdbx_strand_id
1 'polypeptide(L)'
;MRKEKIITVYPTLIKAGLVVSHYMPPDPVSLKKEFPSKDSFYLTALMYFESGKKYMTELNVVFEGKSVLPENGQDEDLMETFMFIHIDDDSTLVGTSLRVKDINLEKPGVYDIFFKIFEEIDGKPGALLDEKSCSIVAALSSRY
;
A
#
# COMPACT_ATOMS: atom_id res chain seq x y z
N MET A 1 -18.00 3.01 18.65
CA MET A 1 -16.56 2.95 18.36
C MET A 1 -16.30 1.94 17.25
N ARG A 2 -15.59 2.36 16.20
CA ARG A 2 -15.26 1.43 15.11
C ARG A 2 -14.21 0.43 15.57
N LYS A 3 -14.43 -0.84 15.28
CA LYS A 3 -13.44 -1.89 15.55
C LYS A 3 -12.40 -1.99 14.47
N GLU A 4 -12.73 -1.59 13.24
CA GLU A 4 -11.81 -1.64 12.10
C GLU A 4 -10.86 -0.47 12.13
N LYS A 5 -9.57 -0.76 11.95
CA LYS A 5 -8.53 0.28 11.95
C LYS A 5 -7.32 -0.16 11.15
N ILE A 6 -6.76 0.77 10.37
CA ILE A 6 -5.43 0.60 9.79
C ILE A 6 -4.43 1.03 10.87
N ILE A 7 -3.64 0.07 11.38
CA ILE A 7 -2.65 0.35 12.42
C ILE A 7 -1.47 1.09 11.83
N THR A 8 -0.97 0.60 10.71
CA THR A 8 0.12 1.24 9.98
C THR A 8 0.10 0.82 8.52
N VAL A 9 0.62 1.68 7.66
CA VAL A 9 0.86 1.41 6.25
C VAL A 9 2.13 2.13 5.84
N TYR A 10 2.99 1.45 5.08
CA TYR A 10 4.23 2.06 4.60
C TYR A 10 4.73 1.40 3.32
N PRO A 11 5.43 2.15 2.46
CA PRO A 11 6.01 1.59 1.23
C PRO A 11 7.43 1.10 1.47
N THR A 12 7.83 0.11 0.66
CA THR A 12 9.22 -0.33 0.52
C THR A 12 9.54 -0.37 -0.96
N LEU A 13 10.36 0.54 -1.45
CA LEU A 13 10.78 0.58 -2.86
C LEU A 13 11.55 -0.69 -3.20
N ILE A 14 11.29 -1.24 -4.39
CA ILE A 14 11.98 -2.43 -4.89
C ILE A 14 13.30 -1.98 -5.52
N LYS A 15 14.40 -2.29 -4.84
CA LYS A 15 15.76 -1.92 -5.27
C LYS A 15 16.63 -3.16 -5.41
N ALA A 16 17.71 -3.03 -6.16
CA ALA A 16 18.69 -4.11 -6.29
C ALA A 16 19.19 -4.53 -4.90
N GLY A 17 19.23 -5.83 -4.64
CA GLY A 17 19.64 -6.38 -3.36
C GLY A 17 18.54 -6.46 -2.30
N LEU A 18 17.32 -6.06 -2.63
CA LEU A 18 16.19 -6.19 -1.70
C LEU A 18 15.91 -7.67 -1.44
N VAL A 19 15.93 -8.05 -0.18
CA VAL A 19 15.51 -9.38 0.26
C VAL A 19 14.05 -9.32 0.68
N VAL A 20 13.20 -10.02 -0.05
CA VAL A 20 11.77 -10.06 0.26
C VAL A 20 11.54 -10.89 1.51
N SER A 21 10.89 -10.31 2.50
CA SER A 21 10.54 -10.97 3.76
C SER A 21 9.15 -10.51 4.20
N HIS A 22 8.64 -11.09 5.26
CA HIS A 22 7.33 -10.74 5.78
C HIS A 22 7.28 -9.28 6.25
N TYR A 23 8.30 -8.84 6.97
CA TYR A 23 8.43 -7.46 7.40
C TYR A 23 9.56 -6.80 6.65
N MET A 24 9.22 -6.01 5.64
CA MET A 24 10.21 -5.22 4.94
C MET A 24 10.39 -3.87 5.62
N PRO A 25 11.62 -3.34 5.68
CA PRO A 25 11.81 -2.01 6.25
C PRO A 25 11.13 -0.95 5.39
N PRO A 26 10.63 0.14 5.98
CA PRO A 26 10.15 1.27 5.20
C PRO A 26 11.27 1.84 4.34
N ASP A 27 10.99 2.06 3.07
CA ASP A 27 11.91 2.71 2.14
C ASP A 27 11.08 3.54 1.16
N PRO A 28 10.83 4.83 1.46
CA PRO A 28 9.97 5.66 0.66
C PRO A 28 10.69 6.47 -0.41
N VAL A 29 12.00 6.26 -0.61
CA VAL A 29 12.79 7.12 -1.50
C VAL A 29 13.11 6.43 -2.80
N SER A 30 12.64 7.00 -3.93
CA SER A 30 12.95 6.56 -5.27
C SER A 30 13.95 7.53 -5.89
N LEU A 31 15.16 7.05 -6.16
CA LEU A 31 16.22 7.84 -6.80
C LEU A 31 16.31 7.45 -8.27
N LYS A 32 16.12 8.41 -9.18
CA LYS A 32 16.14 8.19 -10.62
C LYS A 32 17.13 9.13 -11.30
N LYS A 33 17.79 8.64 -12.34
CA LYS A 33 18.72 9.47 -13.13
C LYS A 33 18.00 10.44 -14.03
N GLU A 34 16.80 10.09 -14.45
CA GLU A 34 16.00 10.90 -15.35
C GLU A 34 14.51 10.67 -15.12
N PHE A 35 13.69 11.62 -15.54
CA PHE A 35 12.23 11.55 -15.55
C PHE A 35 11.73 11.87 -16.96
N PRO A 36 10.56 11.34 -17.39
CA PRO A 36 9.70 10.42 -16.64
C PRO A 36 10.32 9.04 -16.47
N SER A 37 9.90 8.34 -15.42
CA SER A 37 10.42 7.02 -15.10
C SER A 37 9.29 6.19 -14.48
N LYS A 38 9.60 4.93 -14.15
CA LYS A 38 8.67 4.05 -13.44
C LYS A 38 9.36 3.41 -12.26
N ASP A 39 8.57 3.07 -11.25
CA ASP A 39 9.09 2.31 -10.12
C ASP A 39 8.01 1.40 -9.57
N SER A 40 8.43 0.44 -8.76
CA SER A 40 7.55 -0.51 -8.11
C SER A 40 7.89 -0.55 -6.62
N PHE A 41 6.91 -0.92 -5.81
CA PHE A 41 7.12 -1.01 -4.37
C PHE A 41 6.22 -2.06 -3.75
N TYR A 42 6.57 -2.48 -2.55
CA TYR A 42 5.67 -3.26 -1.70
C TYR A 42 5.00 -2.32 -0.70
N LEU A 43 3.69 -2.45 -0.57
CA LEU A 43 2.96 -1.75 0.48
C LEU A 43 2.68 -2.74 1.60
N THR A 44 3.19 -2.42 2.78
CA THR A 44 2.93 -3.21 3.98
C THR A 44 1.81 -2.53 4.76
N ALA A 45 0.78 -3.30 5.12
CA ALA A 45 -0.34 -2.79 5.90
C ALA A 45 -0.64 -3.72 7.07
N LEU A 46 -0.77 -3.15 8.26
CA LEU A 46 -1.26 -3.85 9.45
C LEU A 46 -2.65 -3.31 9.75
N MET A 47 -3.62 -4.21 9.83
CA MET A 47 -5.03 -3.86 9.95
C MET A 47 -5.68 -4.61 11.09
N TYR A 48 -6.54 -3.92 11.80
CA TYR A 48 -7.34 -4.48 12.88
C TYR A 48 -8.78 -4.64 12.37
N PHE A 49 -9.29 -5.86 12.46
CA PHE A 49 -10.62 -6.21 11.95
C PHE A 49 -11.47 -6.86 13.01
N GLU A 50 -12.76 -6.78 12.81
CA GLU A 50 -13.74 -7.57 13.57
C GLU A 50 -13.78 -8.98 12.96
N SER A 51 -13.66 -10.01 13.82
CA SER A 51 -13.64 -11.40 13.36
C SER A 51 -14.96 -11.81 12.74
N GLY A 52 -14.89 -12.63 11.69
CA GLY A 52 -16.07 -13.17 11.02
C GLY A 52 -16.74 -12.24 10.01
N LYS A 53 -16.22 -11.04 9.80
CA LYS A 53 -16.71 -10.12 8.78
C LYS A 53 -15.78 -10.12 7.57
N LYS A 54 -16.32 -9.70 6.44
CA LYS A 54 -15.56 -9.59 5.19
C LYS A 54 -15.26 -8.14 4.87
N TYR A 55 -14.08 -7.91 4.34
CA TYR A 55 -13.58 -6.56 4.03
C TYR A 55 -12.98 -6.50 2.64
N MET A 56 -13.00 -5.31 2.07
CA MET A 56 -12.30 -4.99 0.83
C MET A 56 -11.32 -3.86 1.08
N THR A 57 -10.22 -3.88 0.37
CA THR A 57 -9.23 -2.81 0.42
C THR A 57 -9.08 -2.16 -0.94
N GLU A 58 -8.71 -0.89 -0.93
CA GLU A 58 -8.48 -0.11 -2.15
C GLU A 58 -7.23 0.72 -1.97
N LEU A 59 -6.42 0.75 -3.01
CA LEU A 59 -5.17 1.49 -3.05
C LEU A 59 -5.19 2.49 -4.21
N ASN A 60 -4.69 3.70 -3.98
CA ASN A 60 -4.38 4.62 -5.06
C ASN A 60 -3.08 5.36 -4.76
N VAL A 61 -2.38 5.74 -5.81
CA VAL A 61 -1.17 6.58 -5.72
C VAL A 61 -1.44 7.83 -6.56
N VAL A 62 -1.28 8.99 -5.94
CA VAL A 62 -1.68 10.27 -6.53
C VAL A 62 -0.52 11.25 -6.54
N PHE A 63 -0.32 11.91 -7.66
CA PHE A 63 0.65 12.99 -7.81
C PHE A 63 -0.02 14.18 -8.47
N GLU A 64 0.04 15.35 -7.82
CA GLU A 64 -0.60 16.58 -8.32
C GLU A 64 -2.07 16.38 -8.71
N GLY A 65 -2.81 15.64 -7.88
CA GLY A 65 -4.23 15.41 -8.07
C GLY A 65 -4.59 14.33 -9.08
N LYS A 66 -3.60 13.63 -9.65
CA LYS A 66 -3.84 12.58 -10.64
C LYS A 66 -3.32 11.23 -10.17
N SER A 67 -4.08 10.18 -10.45
CA SER A 67 -3.63 8.82 -10.20
C SER A 67 -2.46 8.48 -11.14
N VAL A 68 -1.41 7.89 -10.57
CA VAL A 68 -0.23 7.43 -11.31
C VAL A 68 -0.14 5.92 -11.40
N LEU A 69 -1.18 5.22 -10.94
CA LEU A 69 -1.26 3.77 -11.10
C LEU A 69 -1.57 3.42 -12.55
N PRO A 70 -0.86 2.44 -13.13
CA PRO A 70 -1.28 1.88 -14.42
C PRO A 70 -2.56 1.05 -14.21
N GLU A 71 -3.31 0.79 -15.28
CA GLU A 71 -4.57 0.04 -15.23
C GLU A 71 -4.45 -1.30 -14.52
N ASN A 72 -3.33 -1.97 -14.69
CA ASN A 72 -3.06 -3.29 -14.10
C ASN A 72 -2.03 -3.23 -12.97
N GLY A 73 -1.78 -2.05 -12.41
CA GLY A 73 -0.78 -1.88 -11.37
C GLY A 73 -1.17 -2.47 -10.03
N GLN A 74 -2.46 -2.63 -9.82
CA GLN A 74 -3.02 -3.23 -8.62
C GLN A 74 -3.56 -4.62 -8.98
N ASP A 75 -2.86 -5.66 -8.57
CA ASP A 75 -3.22 -7.04 -8.84
C ASP A 75 -3.41 -7.75 -7.50
N GLU A 76 -4.62 -8.22 -7.25
CA GLU A 76 -4.97 -8.92 -6.01
C GLU A 76 -4.16 -10.20 -5.81
N ASP A 77 -3.75 -10.85 -6.91
CA ASP A 77 -2.92 -12.05 -6.85
C ASP A 77 -1.52 -11.78 -6.29
N LEU A 78 -1.12 -10.51 -6.21
CA LEU A 78 0.16 -10.09 -5.66
C LEU A 78 0.09 -9.66 -4.20
N MET A 79 -1.09 -9.72 -3.59
CA MET A 79 -1.27 -9.42 -2.18
C MET A 79 -1.11 -10.70 -1.35
N GLU A 80 -0.19 -10.64 -0.38
CA GLU A 80 0.07 -11.76 0.52
C GLU A 80 -0.25 -11.37 1.96
N THR A 81 -0.94 -12.27 2.66
CA THR A 81 -1.16 -12.13 4.10
C THR A 81 -0.04 -12.87 4.82
N PHE A 82 0.78 -12.14 5.55
CA PHE A 82 1.92 -12.73 6.29
C PHE A 82 1.66 -12.83 7.78
N MET A 83 0.60 -12.22 8.28
CA MET A 83 0.24 -12.24 9.69
C MET A 83 -1.28 -12.34 9.84
N PHE A 84 -1.71 -13.25 10.69
CA PHE A 84 -3.12 -13.40 11.03
C PHE A 84 -3.19 -13.83 12.48
N ILE A 85 -3.54 -12.89 13.36
CA ILE A 85 -3.53 -13.13 14.81
C ILE A 85 -4.91 -12.83 15.39
N HIS A 86 -5.50 -13.82 16.04
CA HIS A 86 -6.71 -13.60 16.83
C HIS A 86 -6.29 -12.91 18.14
N ILE A 87 -6.77 -11.68 18.34
CA ILE A 87 -6.47 -10.92 19.55
C ILE A 87 -7.42 -11.39 20.66
N ASP A 88 -8.67 -11.57 20.31
CA ASP A 88 -9.71 -12.17 21.17
C ASP A 88 -10.77 -12.83 20.29
N ASP A 89 -11.91 -13.23 20.86
CA ASP A 89 -12.97 -13.91 20.11
C ASP A 89 -13.58 -13.02 19.00
N ASP A 90 -13.48 -11.70 19.14
CA ASP A 90 -14.15 -10.74 18.27
C ASP A 90 -13.22 -9.96 17.35
N SER A 91 -11.91 -10.07 17.55
CA SER A 91 -10.95 -9.19 16.91
C SER A 91 -9.76 -9.94 16.33
N THR A 92 -9.30 -9.51 15.14
CA THR A 92 -8.20 -10.11 14.43
C THR A 92 -7.25 -9.03 13.90
N LEU A 93 -5.95 -9.27 14.05
CA LEU A 93 -4.91 -8.45 13.43
C LEU A 93 -4.44 -9.14 12.15
N VAL A 94 -4.43 -8.41 11.04
CA VAL A 94 -4.02 -8.91 9.73
C VAL A 94 -2.89 -8.05 9.20
N GLY A 95 -1.80 -8.70 8.80
CA GLY A 95 -0.69 -8.04 8.11
C GLY A 95 -0.61 -8.51 6.67
N THR A 96 -0.58 -7.57 5.73
CA THR A 96 -0.52 -7.85 4.30
C THR A 96 0.64 -7.12 3.65
N SER A 97 1.14 -7.71 2.57
CA SER A 97 2.10 -7.09 1.67
C SER A 97 1.53 -7.12 0.26
N LEU A 98 1.39 -5.95 -0.35
CA LEU A 98 0.86 -5.80 -1.70
C LEU A 98 1.95 -5.27 -2.61
N ARG A 99 2.23 -5.98 -3.71
CA ARG A 99 3.16 -5.51 -4.73
C ARG A 99 2.45 -4.57 -5.68
N VAL A 100 2.92 -3.33 -5.76
CA VAL A 100 2.41 -2.31 -6.67
C VAL A 100 3.43 -2.09 -7.77
N LYS A 101 3.05 -2.34 -9.02
CA LYS A 101 3.97 -2.32 -10.16
C LYS A 101 3.86 -1.04 -10.96
N ASP A 102 5.00 -0.57 -11.43
CA ASP A 102 5.11 0.38 -12.54
C ASP A 102 4.30 1.66 -12.36
N ILE A 103 4.39 2.28 -11.18
CA ILE A 103 3.79 3.61 -11.02
C ILE A 103 4.57 4.61 -11.88
N ASN A 104 3.83 5.54 -12.47
CA ASN A 104 4.42 6.56 -13.35
C ASN A 104 4.97 7.70 -12.51
N LEU A 105 6.29 7.87 -12.55
CA LEU A 105 6.98 8.99 -11.93
C LEU A 105 7.27 10.04 -12.99
N GLU A 106 6.38 11.01 -13.13
CA GLU A 106 6.49 12.05 -14.19
C GLU A 106 7.64 13.01 -13.93
N LYS A 107 7.83 13.39 -12.68
CA LYS A 107 8.87 14.33 -12.26
C LYS A 107 9.21 14.14 -10.78
N PRO A 108 10.30 14.73 -10.29
CA PRO A 108 10.62 14.69 -8.86
C PRO A 108 9.50 15.30 -8.01
N GLY A 109 9.26 14.72 -6.85
CA GLY A 109 8.25 15.23 -5.93
C GLY A 109 7.72 14.17 -4.99
N VAL A 110 6.63 14.50 -4.32
CA VAL A 110 5.99 13.63 -3.34
C VAL A 110 4.76 12.98 -3.97
N TYR A 111 4.73 11.65 -3.92
CA TYR A 111 3.63 10.83 -4.44
C TYR A 111 2.89 10.24 -3.25
N ASP A 112 1.62 10.55 -3.12
CA ASP A 112 0.80 10.14 -1.98
C ASP A 112 0.10 8.81 -2.24
N ILE A 113 0.22 7.89 -1.30
CA ILE A 113 -0.42 6.58 -1.34
C ILE A 113 -1.61 6.61 -0.39
N PHE A 114 -2.79 6.32 -0.90
CA PHE A 114 -4.02 6.22 -0.10
C PHE A 114 -4.44 4.78 -0.01
N PHE A 115 -4.65 4.30 1.21
CA PHE A 115 -5.09 2.94 1.48
C PHE A 115 -6.39 2.98 2.28
N LYS A 116 -7.40 2.27 1.80
CA LYS A 116 -8.75 2.29 2.36
C LYS A 116 -9.25 0.89 2.68
N ILE A 117 -10.03 0.80 3.75
CA ILE A 117 -10.76 -0.42 4.12
C ILE A 117 -12.25 -0.15 3.98
N PHE A 118 -12.94 -1.03 3.27
CA PHE A 118 -14.39 -1.00 3.11
C PHE A 118 -15.00 -2.28 3.68
N GLU A 119 -16.23 -2.18 4.14
CA GLU A 119 -17.09 -3.33 4.34
C GLU A 119 -17.32 -4.01 2.99
N GLU A 120 -17.30 -5.35 2.94
CA GLU A 120 -17.70 -6.09 1.74
C GLU A 120 -19.18 -6.46 1.86
N ILE A 121 -19.98 -6.02 0.92
CA ILE A 121 -21.41 -6.35 0.82
C ILE A 121 -21.68 -6.94 -0.56
N ASP A 122 -21.99 -8.25 -0.61
CA ASP A 122 -22.28 -8.97 -1.86
C ASP A 122 -21.17 -8.82 -2.92
N GLY A 123 -19.91 -8.91 -2.49
CA GLY A 123 -18.76 -8.79 -3.38
C GLY A 123 -18.41 -7.38 -3.81
N LYS A 124 -19.07 -6.38 -3.22
CA LYS A 124 -18.85 -4.96 -3.56
C LYS A 124 -18.46 -4.17 -2.32
N PRO A 125 -17.73 -3.05 -2.51
CA PRO A 125 -17.40 -2.19 -1.38
C PRO A 125 -18.66 -1.51 -0.83
N GLY A 126 -18.85 -1.62 0.47
CA GLY A 126 -19.90 -0.92 1.21
C GLY A 126 -19.36 0.35 1.85
N ALA A 127 -19.61 0.52 3.15
CA ALA A 127 -19.15 1.70 3.87
C ALA A 127 -17.64 1.75 4.00
N LEU A 128 -17.07 2.94 3.85
CA LEU A 128 -15.66 3.21 4.16
C LEU A 128 -15.47 3.14 5.67
N LEU A 129 -14.58 2.26 6.14
CA LEU A 129 -14.36 2.04 7.57
C LEU A 129 -13.13 2.75 8.10
N ASP A 130 -12.06 2.79 7.31
CA ASP A 130 -10.86 3.54 7.68
C ASP A 130 -10.04 3.88 6.43
N GLU A 131 -9.23 4.91 6.54
CA GLU A 131 -8.35 5.37 5.48
C GLU A 131 -7.04 5.87 6.10
N LYS A 132 -5.92 5.51 5.48
CA LYS A 132 -4.61 6.00 5.89
C LYS A 132 -3.75 6.28 4.67
N SER A 133 -2.87 7.26 4.78
CA SER A 133 -1.96 7.62 3.71
C SER A 133 -0.50 7.52 4.14
N CYS A 134 0.35 7.30 3.16
CA CYS A 134 1.79 7.40 3.28
C CYS A 134 2.32 7.95 1.96
N SER A 135 3.63 8.16 1.84
CA SER A 135 4.16 8.82 0.66
C SER A 135 5.46 8.21 0.17
N ILE A 136 5.72 8.38 -1.12
CA ILE A 136 7.01 8.09 -1.76
C ILE A 136 7.57 9.42 -2.23
N VAL A 137 8.87 9.62 -2.04
CA VAL A 137 9.58 10.78 -2.57
C VAL A 137 10.43 10.33 -3.75
N ALA A 138 10.18 10.90 -4.92
CA ALA A 138 10.98 10.67 -6.11
C ALA A 138 11.96 11.83 -6.30
N ALA A 139 13.23 11.52 -6.48
CA ALA A 139 14.29 12.52 -6.58
C ALA A 139 15.30 12.15 -7.64
N LEU A 140 16.01 13.17 -8.17
CA LEU A 140 17.11 12.97 -9.09
C LEU A 140 18.35 12.49 -8.34
N SER A 141 18.96 11.40 -8.85
CA SER A 141 20.15 10.80 -8.25
C SER A 141 21.46 11.31 -8.87
N SER A 142 21.40 12.12 -9.92
CA SER A 142 22.56 12.55 -10.71
C SER A 142 23.53 13.46 -9.95
N ARG A 143 23.22 13.86 -8.75
CA ARG A 143 24.06 14.74 -7.94
C ARG A 143 24.80 14.01 -6.81
N TYR A 144 24.70 12.71 -6.77
CA TYR A 144 25.32 11.92 -5.71
C TYR A 144 26.25 10.87 -6.25
#